data_c25b84245a13e98238afb65a231b5d17
#
_entry.id   c25b84245a13e98238afb65a231b5d17
#
_cell.length_a   1.000
_cell.length_b   1.000
_cell.length_c   1.000
_cell.angle_alpha   90.00
_cell.angle_beta   90.00
_cell.angle_gamma   90.00
#
_symmetry.space_group_name_H-M   'P 1'
#
loop_
_entity.id
_entity.type
_entity.pdbx_description
1 polymer ?
#
loop_
_entity_poly.entity_id
_entity_poly.type
_entity_poly.pdbx_seq_one_letter_code
_entity_poly.pdbx_strand_id
1 'polypeptide(L)'
;MFFSLSTIKCDYALPLSDEQLSFDDINWSSKDFTTPSLDGDSYTIEEDGQIYEEILDAEHDEETGEVTYKDNGIRKLEYTGEIRFNLLHVTKEEDLWVEFIAWVREGDLKEIYLEEWAVTTNEARKKREDILTRDLIKSLNSEKKWWYPLYAIYSLGVRCVYDIIKWVLIKTLQLVTFICRKIS
;
A
#
# COMPACT_ATOMS: atom_id res chain seq x y z
N MET A 1 0.53 9.98 0.21
CA MET A 1 1.00 9.68 1.56
C MET A 1 1.08 8.17 1.62
N PHE A 2 2.27 7.60 1.54
CA PHE A 2 2.45 6.15 1.68
C PHE A 2 2.51 5.88 3.18
N PHE A 3 1.54 5.13 3.70
CA PHE A 3 1.64 4.60 5.06
C PHE A 3 2.62 3.42 4.99
N SER A 4 3.80 3.60 5.53
CA SER A 4 4.69 2.49 5.85
C SER A 4 4.01 1.74 7.01
N LEU A 5 3.68 0.48 6.81
CA LEU A 5 3.22 -0.39 7.89
C LEU A 5 4.46 -0.96 8.54
N SER A 6 4.62 -0.70 9.83
CA SER A 6 5.69 -1.27 10.63
C SER A 6 5.34 -2.70 11.06
N THR A 7 6.34 -3.51 11.35
CA THR A 7 6.18 -4.87 11.88
C THR A 7 6.47 -4.94 13.37
N ILE A 8 5.76 -5.80 14.09
CA ILE A 8 6.00 -6.10 15.51
C ILE A 8 6.11 -7.61 15.69
N LYS A 9 7.20 -8.06 16.30
CA LYS A 9 7.31 -9.39 16.90
C LYS A 9 6.92 -9.32 18.37
N CYS A 10 6.20 -10.30 18.87
CA CYS A 10 5.74 -10.31 20.23
C CYS A 10 6.10 -11.65 20.91
N ASP A 11 7.15 -11.62 21.74
CA ASP A 11 7.56 -12.74 22.57
C ASP A 11 6.85 -12.72 23.93
N TYR A 12 6.19 -11.60 24.27
CA TYR A 12 5.33 -11.51 25.45
C TYR A 12 4.08 -12.37 25.32
N ALA A 13 3.62 -12.91 26.42
CA ALA A 13 2.43 -13.79 26.45
C ALA A 13 1.18 -13.02 25.95
N LEU A 14 0.63 -13.45 24.83
CA LEU A 14 -0.59 -12.89 24.27
C LEU A 14 -1.82 -13.32 25.09
N PRO A 15 -2.81 -12.46 25.30
CA PRO A 15 -4.03 -12.76 26.07
C PRO A 15 -5.03 -13.59 25.26
N LEU A 16 -4.61 -14.77 24.83
CA LEU A 16 -5.39 -15.73 24.04
C LEU A 16 -5.84 -16.89 24.89
N SER A 17 -7.03 -17.42 24.64
CA SER A 17 -7.51 -18.68 25.25
C SER A 17 -6.76 -19.88 24.67
N ASP A 18 -6.82 -21.01 25.35
CA ASP A 18 -6.20 -22.26 24.89
C ASP A 18 -6.69 -22.69 23.49
N GLU A 19 -7.98 -22.45 23.20
CA GLU A 19 -8.57 -22.73 21.88
C GLU A 19 -7.98 -21.80 20.80
N GLN A 20 -7.76 -20.51 21.12
CA GLN A 20 -7.17 -19.53 20.22
C GLN A 20 -5.68 -19.79 20.00
N LEU A 21 -4.95 -20.18 21.05
CA LEU A 21 -3.54 -20.58 20.97
C LEU A 21 -3.32 -21.79 20.06
N SER A 22 -4.25 -22.73 20.03
CA SER A 22 -4.19 -23.93 19.19
C SER A 22 -4.78 -23.77 17.79
N PHE A 23 -5.23 -22.56 17.45
CA PHE A 23 -5.83 -22.32 16.13
C PHE A 23 -4.81 -22.53 15.01
N ASP A 24 -5.10 -23.47 14.11
CA ASP A 24 -4.32 -23.78 12.90
C ASP A 24 -2.80 -23.97 13.16
N ASP A 25 -2.43 -24.49 14.34
CA ASP A 25 -1.03 -24.70 14.77
C ASP A 25 -0.14 -23.45 14.64
N ILE A 26 -0.72 -22.26 14.82
CA ILE A 26 0.01 -21.00 14.71
C ILE A 26 1.08 -20.91 15.81
N ASN A 27 2.34 -20.74 15.42
CA ASN A 27 3.38 -20.34 16.35
C ASN A 27 3.38 -18.82 16.54
N TRP A 28 2.65 -18.34 17.56
CA TRP A 28 2.41 -16.92 17.81
C TRP A 28 3.68 -16.11 18.05
N SER A 29 4.69 -16.67 18.73
CA SER A 29 5.96 -15.99 19.00
C SER A 29 6.82 -15.77 17.74
N SER A 30 6.55 -16.50 16.66
CA SER A 30 7.27 -16.35 15.40
C SER A 30 6.53 -15.51 14.36
N LYS A 31 5.37 -14.93 14.73
CA LYS A 31 4.56 -14.14 13.80
C LYS A 31 4.95 -12.67 13.83
N ASP A 32 5.04 -12.12 12.63
CA ASP A 32 5.15 -10.68 12.43
C ASP A 32 3.75 -10.09 12.35
N PHE A 33 3.44 -9.23 13.31
CA PHE A 33 2.21 -8.43 13.30
C PHE A 33 2.47 -7.12 12.58
N THR A 34 1.44 -6.54 11.98
CA THR A 34 1.51 -5.22 11.38
C THR A 34 0.97 -4.17 12.32
N THR A 35 1.60 -2.99 12.37
CA THR A 35 1.13 -1.86 13.17
C THR A 35 1.11 -0.56 12.37
N PRO A 36 -0.01 0.19 12.42
CA PRO A 36 -0.07 1.56 11.93
C PRO A 36 0.28 2.59 13.01
N SER A 37 0.51 2.16 14.27
CA SER A 37 0.67 3.05 15.41
C SER A 37 2.09 3.57 15.61
N LEU A 38 3.06 2.97 14.95
CA LEU A 38 4.47 3.31 15.08
C LEU A 38 5.07 3.68 13.72
N ASP A 39 5.99 4.64 13.75
CA ASP A 39 6.74 5.09 12.59
C ASP A 39 8.15 4.48 12.64
N GLY A 40 8.35 3.38 11.96
CA GLY A 40 9.63 2.67 11.90
C GLY A 40 9.47 1.38 11.09
N ASP A 41 10.52 0.59 10.99
CA ASP A 41 10.49 -0.61 10.16
C ASP A 41 10.10 -1.86 10.97
N SER A 42 10.75 -2.11 12.11
CA SER A 42 10.57 -3.33 12.90
C SER A 42 10.68 -3.07 14.41
N TYR A 43 9.82 -3.73 15.16
CA TYR A 43 9.77 -3.66 16.63
C TYR A 43 9.70 -5.05 17.22
N THR A 44 10.21 -5.21 18.44
CA THR A 44 10.09 -6.44 19.21
C THR A 44 9.59 -6.15 20.62
N ILE A 45 8.56 -6.85 21.06
CA ILE A 45 8.10 -6.87 22.45
C ILE A 45 8.70 -8.13 23.08
N GLU A 46 9.66 -7.94 23.96
CA GLU A 46 10.35 -9.03 24.65
C GLU A 46 9.46 -9.70 25.73
N GLU A 47 9.86 -10.86 26.21
CA GLU A 47 9.14 -11.61 27.24
C GLU A 47 8.91 -10.82 28.53
N ASP A 48 9.81 -9.90 28.87
CA ASP A 48 9.72 -9.01 30.05
C ASP A 48 8.83 -7.77 29.81
N GLY A 49 8.30 -7.62 28.60
CA GLY A 49 7.44 -6.49 28.20
C GLY A 49 8.20 -5.24 27.78
N GLN A 50 9.53 -5.28 27.65
CA GLN A 50 10.27 -4.18 27.07
C GLN A 50 10.10 -4.16 25.55
N ILE A 51 9.99 -2.96 24.97
CA ILE A 51 9.82 -2.79 23.53
C ILE A 51 11.07 -2.20 22.92
N TYR A 52 11.56 -2.84 21.90
CA TYR A 52 12.74 -2.44 21.15
C TYR A 52 12.40 -2.14 19.70
N GLU A 53 13.11 -1.16 19.14
CA GLU A 53 13.06 -0.77 17.73
C GLU A 53 14.37 -1.21 17.07
N GLU A 54 14.28 -1.87 15.92
CA GLU A 54 15.42 -2.13 15.04
C GLU A 54 15.72 -0.86 14.24
N ILE A 55 16.96 -0.41 14.26
CA ILE A 55 17.40 0.78 13.53
C ILE A 55 18.02 0.33 12.21
N LEU A 56 17.33 0.57 11.12
CA LEU A 56 17.81 0.30 9.78
C LEU A 56 18.18 1.61 9.10
N ASP A 57 19.46 1.80 8.76
CA ASP A 57 19.87 2.93 7.93
C ASP A 57 19.78 2.56 6.45
N ALA A 58 19.07 3.37 5.69
CA ALA A 58 19.00 3.23 4.25
C ALA A 58 20.21 3.93 3.61
N GLU A 59 21.13 3.16 3.03
CA GLU A 59 22.20 3.67 2.18
C GLU A 59 21.71 3.69 0.73
N HIS A 60 21.68 4.88 0.15
CA HIS A 60 21.29 5.08 -1.25
C HIS A 60 22.55 5.13 -2.12
N ASP A 61 22.68 4.17 -3.04
CA ASP A 61 23.71 4.20 -4.06
C ASP A 61 23.31 5.18 -5.17
N GLU A 62 24.00 6.30 -5.27
CA GLU A 62 23.70 7.36 -6.24
C GLU A 62 23.95 6.92 -7.70
N GLU A 63 24.79 5.90 -7.94
CA GLU A 63 25.13 5.44 -9.30
C GLU A 63 24.12 4.40 -9.83
N THR A 64 23.69 3.48 -8.96
CA THR A 64 22.77 2.38 -9.34
C THR A 64 21.32 2.67 -9.02
N GLY A 65 21.04 3.63 -8.12
CA GLY A 65 19.72 3.90 -7.57
C GLY A 65 19.23 2.80 -6.61
N GLU A 66 20.09 1.86 -6.24
CA GLU A 66 19.74 0.80 -5.29
C GLU A 66 19.75 1.34 -3.85
N VAL A 67 18.78 0.87 -3.06
CA VAL A 67 18.70 1.16 -1.62
C VAL A 67 19.09 -0.10 -0.87
N THR A 68 20.18 -0.01 -0.12
CA THR A 68 20.61 -1.08 0.79
C THR A 68 20.33 -0.68 2.23
N TYR A 69 19.81 -1.60 3.03
CA TYR A 69 19.53 -1.37 4.44
C TYR A 69 20.66 -1.95 5.28
N LYS A 70 21.21 -1.13 6.18
CA LYS A 70 22.25 -1.53 7.11
C LYS A 70 21.68 -1.56 8.52
N ASP A 71 21.89 -2.69 9.18
CA ASP A 71 21.51 -2.84 10.58
C ASP A 71 22.43 -1.97 11.45
N ASN A 72 21.86 -1.00 12.13
CA ASN A 72 22.53 -0.10 13.08
C ASN A 72 22.26 -0.43 14.53
N GLY A 73 21.64 -1.57 14.79
CA GLY A 73 21.41 -2.09 16.14
C GLY A 73 19.98 -1.89 16.63
N ILE A 74 19.80 -2.15 17.90
CA ILE A 74 18.51 -2.18 18.59
C ILE A 74 18.47 -1.04 19.61
N ARG A 75 17.36 -0.32 19.68
CA ARG A 75 17.15 0.76 20.65
C ARG A 75 15.88 0.47 21.45
N LYS A 76 15.91 0.71 22.77
CA LYS A 76 14.69 0.71 23.56
C LYS A 76 13.76 1.83 23.07
N LEU A 77 12.50 1.47 22.82
CA LEU A 77 11.48 2.41 22.35
C LEU A 77 11.12 3.40 23.47
N GLU A 78 11.30 4.70 23.22
CA GLU A 78 10.84 5.78 24.12
C GLU A 78 9.41 6.22 23.73
N TYR A 79 8.42 5.37 24.04
CA TYR A 79 7.02 5.62 23.67
C TYR A 79 6.11 5.49 24.89
N THR A 80 5.10 6.35 24.95
CA THR A 80 4.02 6.25 25.93
C THR A 80 2.70 6.46 25.23
N GLY A 81 1.84 5.45 25.25
CA GLY A 81 0.53 5.50 24.60
C GLY A 81 0.03 4.11 24.24
N GLU A 82 -0.94 4.09 23.35
CA GLU A 82 -1.57 2.87 22.83
C GLU A 82 -0.89 2.43 21.54
N ILE A 83 -0.50 1.17 21.45
CA ILE A 83 -0.03 0.54 20.22
C ILE A 83 -1.05 -0.49 19.78
N ARG A 84 -1.58 -0.35 18.57
CA ARG A 84 -2.43 -1.34 17.91
C ARG A 84 -1.62 -2.16 16.94
N PHE A 85 -1.76 -3.45 16.99
CA PHE A 85 -1.11 -4.34 16.04
C PHE A 85 -2.02 -5.52 15.71
N ASN A 86 -1.91 -6.00 14.47
CA ASN A 86 -2.81 -6.99 13.95
C ASN A 86 -2.08 -8.03 13.11
N LEU A 87 -2.73 -9.18 12.95
CA LEU A 87 -2.28 -10.26 12.09
C LEU A 87 -3.45 -10.73 11.23
N LEU A 88 -3.20 -10.82 9.92
CA LEU A 88 -4.05 -11.57 9.00
C LEU A 88 -3.38 -12.89 8.67
N HIS A 89 -3.91 -13.99 9.20
CA HIS A 89 -3.45 -15.33 8.89
C HIS A 89 -4.40 -15.99 7.88
N VAL A 90 -3.88 -16.26 6.68
CA VAL A 90 -4.66 -16.79 5.56
C VAL A 90 -4.40 -18.28 5.44
N THR A 91 -5.45 -19.10 5.57
CA THR A 91 -5.39 -20.54 5.34
C THR A 91 -6.14 -20.93 4.07
N LYS A 92 -6.18 -22.24 3.76
CA LYS A 92 -6.92 -22.75 2.60
C LYS A 92 -8.43 -22.65 2.76
N GLU A 93 -8.92 -22.75 3.98
CA GLU A 93 -10.34 -22.83 4.30
C GLU A 93 -10.90 -21.58 4.95
N GLU A 94 -10.08 -20.94 5.79
CA GLU A 94 -10.49 -19.80 6.61
C GLU A 94 -9.37 -18.75 6.67
N ASP A 95 -9.76 -17.50 6.88
CA ASP A 95 -8.85 -16.40 7.19
C ASP A 95 -9.11 -15.95 8.62
N LEU A 96 -8.06 -15.85 9.41
CA LEU A 96 -8.11 -15.29 10.75
C LEU A 96 -7.61 -13.85 10.73
N TRP A 97 -8.44 -12.94 11.22
CA TRP A 97 -8.03 -11.59 11.60
C TRP A 97 -7.96 -11.51 13.12
N VAL A 98 -6.83 -11.03 13.62
CA VAL A 98 -6.68 -10.79 15.06
C VAL A 98 -6.07 -9.40 15.26
N GLU A 99 -6.60 -8.65 16.22
CA GLU A 99 -6.09 -7.33 16.60
C GLU A 99 -5.89 -7.26 18.11
N PHE A 100 -4.73 -6.72 18.49
CA PHE A 100 -4.35 -6.48 19.88
C PHE A 100 -4.14 -4.99 20.12
N ILE A 101 -4.40 -4.59 21.36
CA ILE A 101 -4.07 -3.26 21.87
C ILE A 101 -3.12 -3.43 23.05
N ALA A 102 -1.98 -2.75 22.98
CA ALA A 102 -0.98 -2.69 24.02
C ALA A 102 -0.89 -1.30 24.62
N TRP A 103 -0.99 -1.18 25.93
CA TRP A 103 -0.70 0.07 26.65
C TRP A 103 0.74 0.08 27.10
N VAL A 104 1.47 1.10 26.63
CA VAL A 104 2.91 1.25 26.81
C VAL A 104 3.20 2.52 27.60
N ARG A 105 4.16 2.46 28.51
CA ARG A 105 4.68 3.62 29.23
C ARG A 105 6.19 3.56 29.29
N GLU A 106 6.84 4.57 28.72
CA GLU A 106 8.30 4.71 28.68
C GLU A 106 9.00 3.47 28.05
N GLY A 107 8.37 2.90 27.02
CA GLY A 107 8.86 1.72 26.33
C GLY A 107 8.62 0.38 27.04
N ASP A 108 7.92 0.38 28.17
CA ASP A 108 7.52 -0.83 28.88
C ASP A 108 6.04 -1.12 28.65
N LEU A 109 5.72 -2.34 28.26
CA LEU A 109 4.35 -2.85 28.17
C LEU A 109 3.74 -2.90 29.57
N LYS A 110 2.58 -2.29 29.74
CA LYS A 110 1.82 -2.32 31.00
C LYS A 110 0.64 -3.28 30.95
N GLU A 111 -0.01 -3.32 29.82
CA GLU A 111 -1.17 -4.15 29.59
C GLU A 111 -1.29 -4.47 28.10
N ILE A 112 -1.76 -5.67 27.79
CA ILE A 112 -2.13 -6.08 26.42
C ILE A 112 -3.46 -6.81 26.49
N TYR A 113 -4.36 -6.53 25.55
CA TYR A 113 -5.63 -7.20 25.43
C TYR A 113 -6.01 -7.46 23.98
N LEU A 114 -6.80 -8.49 23.80
CA LEU A 114 -7.37 -8.86 22.50
C LEU A 114 -8.56 -7.94 22.21
N GLU A 115 -8.48 -7.15 21.14
CA GLU A 115 -9.56 -6.26 20.69
C GLU A 115 -10.51 -7.00 19.76
N GLU A 116 -9.96 -7.70 18.77
CA GLU A 116 -10.77 -8.40 17.78
C GLU A 116 -10.20 -9.80 17.48
N TRP A 117 -11.11 -10.75 17.35
CA TRP A 117 -10.84 -12.08 16.83
C TRP A 117 -11.94 -12.45 15.83
N ALA A 118 -11.62 -12.47 14.54
CA ALA A 118 -12.60 -12.75 13.50
C ALA A 118 -12.11 -13.85 12.56
N VAL A 119 -12.86 -14.93 12.47
CA VAL A 119 -12.62 -16.01 11.52
C VAL A 119 -13.60 -15.86 10.36
N THR A 120 -13.08 -15.82 9.14
CA THR A 120 -13.87 -15.64 7.92
C THR A 120 -13.62 -16.79 6.97
N THR A 121 -14.67 -17.50 6.55
CA THR A 121 -14.55 -18.58 5.57
C THR A 121 -14.12 -18.05 4.19
N ASN A 122 -13.32 -18.83 3.47
CA ASN A 122 -12.87 -18.48 2.12
C ASN A 122 -14.02 -18.25 1.11
N GLU A 123 -15.14 -18.91 1.32
CA GLU A 123 -16.34 -18.67 0.50
C GLU A 123 -16.89 -17.25 0.67
N ALA A 124 -16.92 -16.74 1.92
CA ALA A 124 -17.35 -15.39 2.21
C ALA A 124 -16.37 -14.35 1.64
N ARG A 125 -15.07 -14.61 1.68
CA ARG A 125 -14.04 -13.79 1.05
C ARG A 125 -14.23 -13.73 -0.46
N LYS A 126 -14.29 -14.86 -1.14
CA LYS A 126 -14.53 -14.95 -2.59
C LYS A 126 -15.79 -14.21 -3.02
N LYS A 127 -16.85 -14.35 -2.26
CA LYS A 127 -18.10 -13.64 -2.54
C LYS A 127 -17.98 -12.12 -2.43
N ARG A 128 -17.21 -11.63 -1.44
CA ARG A 128 -16.90 -10.18 -1.30
C ARG A 128 -16.02 -9.68 -2.46
N GLU A 129 -14.98 -10.42 -2.80
CA GLU A 129 -14.09 -10.10 -3.93
C GLU A 129 -14.85 -10.06 -5.26
N ASP A 130 -15.74 -11.02 -5.50
CA ASP A 130 -16.60 -11.04 -6.69
C ASP A 130 -17.53 -9.82 -6.75
N ILE A 131 -18.10 -9.40 -5.63
CA ILE A 131 -18.97 -8.22 -5.56
C ILE A 131 -18.16 -6.96 -5.87
N LEU A 132 -17.00 -6.77 -5.19
CA LEU A 132 -16.12 -5.63 -5.40
C LEU A 132 -15.61 -5.56 -6.85
N THR A 133 -15.22 -6.70 -7.40
CA THR A 133 -14.77 -6.78 -8.81
C THR A 133 -15.87 -6.41 -9.78
N ARG A 134 -17.11 -6.90 -9.57
CA ARG A 134 -18.26 -6.52 -10.40
C ARG A 134 -18.59 -5.04 -10.31
N ASP A 135 -18.53 -4.45 -9.12
CA ASP A 135 -18.80 -3.02 -8.92
C ASP A 135 -17.70 -2.15 -9.53
N LEU A 136 -16.44 -2.57 -9.41
CA LEU A 136 -15.31 -1.92 -10.07
C LEU A 136 -15.47 -1.97 -11.61
N ILE A 137 -15.78 -3.13 -12.17
CA ILE A 137 -16.02 -3.28 -13.61
C ILE A 137 -17.22 -2.42 -14.07
N LYS A 138 -18.30 -2.34 -13.28
CA LYS A 138 -19.43 -1.46 -13.59
C LYS A 138 -19.03 0.00 -13.57
N SER A 139 -18.26 0.46 -12.58
CA SER A 139 -17.79 1.84 -12.51
C SER A 139 -16.90 2.20 -13.70
N LEU A 140 -15.93 1.37 -14.01
CA LEU A 140 -15.04 1.55 -15.17
C LEU A 140 -15.79 1.55 -16.51
N ASN A 141 -16.80 0.70 -16.65
CA ASN A 141 -17.64 0.67 -17.86
C ASN A 141 -18.61 1.85 -17.93
N SER A 142 -19.07 2.40 -16.80
CA SER A 142 -19.93 3.58 -16.78
C SER A 142 -19.15 4.85 -17.16
N GLU A 143 -17.91 4.97 -16.72
CA GLU A 143 -17.03 6.08 -17.11
C GLU A 143 -16.64 6.03 -18.59
N LYS A 144 -16.41 4.85 -19.18
CA LYS A 144 -16.10 4.70 -20.60
C LYS A 144 -17.27 4.96 -21.54
N LYS A 145 -18.52 4.84 -21.10
CA LYS A 145 -19.67 4.72 -22.00
C LYS A 145 -20.18 6.01 -22.62
N TRP A 146 -19.97 7.19 -22.03
CA TRP A 146 -20.63 8.38 -22.57
C TRP A 146 -19.68 9.45 -23.15
N TRP A 147 -18.46 9.56 -22.70
CA TRP A 147 -17.54 10.58 -23.23
C TRP A 147 -16.43 10.01 -24.14
N TYR A 148 -16.23 8.71 -24.19
CA TYR A 148 -15.29 8.08 -25.11
C TYR A 148 -15.58 8.40 -26.60
N PRO A 149 -16.82 8.36 -27.09
CA PRO A 149 -17.14 8.80 -28.46
C PRO A 149 -16.93 10.31 -28.66
N LEU A 150 -17.16 11.13 -27.63
CA LEU A 150 -16.88 12.57 -27.68
C LEU A 150 -15.39 12.87 -27.77
N TYR A 151 -14.56 12.15 -27.02
CA TYR A 151 -13.11 12.25 -27.11
C TYR A 151 -12.57 11.80 -28.48
N ALA A 152 -13.13 10.73 -29.05
CA ALA A 152 -12.79 10.26 -30.39
C ALA A 152 -13.15 11.30 -31.47
N ILE A 153 -14.33 11.91 -31.40
CA ILE A 153 -14.75 13.00 -32.29
C ILE A 153 -13.89 14.25 -32.13
N TYR A 154 -13.57 14.63 -30.89
CA TYR A 154 -12.68 15.76 -30.59
C TYR A 154 -11.28 15.54 -31.15
N SER A 155 -10.68 14.35 -30.95
CA SER A 155 -9.34 14.02 -31.45
C SER A 155 -9.28 13.98 -32.98
N LEU A 156 -10.34 13.49 -33.65
CA LEU A 156 -10.48 13.55 -35.11
C LEU A 156 -10.60 15.02 -35.60
N GLY A 157 -11.41 15.82 -34.94
CA GLY A 157 -11.57 17.24 -35.27
C GLY A 157 -10.27 18.04 -35.16
N VAL A 158 -9.54 17.86 -34.07
CA VAL A 158 -8.22 18.53 -33.88
C VAL A 158 -7.22 18.11 -34.96
N ARG A 159 -7.22 16.84 -35.34
CA ARG A 159 -6.32 16.31 -36.37
C ARG A 159 -6.65 16.89 -37.76
N CYS A 160 -7.93 17.00 -38.12
CA CYS A 160 -8.38 17.61 -39.36
C CYS A 160 -8.00 19.12 -39.42
N VAL A 161 -8.20 19.84 -38.32
CA VAL A 161 -7.83 21.28 -38.27
C VAL A 161 -6.32 21.44 -38.41
N TYR A 162 -5.54 20.60 -37.75
CA TYR A 162 -4.08 20.62 -37.87
C TYR A 162 -3.61 20.36 -39.30
N ASP A 163 -4.20 19.39 -40.01
CA ASP A 163 -3.86 19.06 -41.41
C ASP A 163 -4.23 20.18 -42.35
N ILE A 164 -5.37 20.86 -42.14
CA ILE A 164 -5.79 22.02 -42.92
C ILE A 164 -4.78 23.20 -42.72
N ILE A 165 -4.43 23.51 -41.48
CA ILE A 165 -3.46 24.56 -41.18
C ILE A 165 -2.11 24.29 -41.85
N LYS A 166 -1.62 23.05 -41.74
CA LYS A 166 -0.39 22.58 -42.35
C LYS A 166 -0.42 22.75 -43.86
N TRP A 167 -1.53 22.35 -44.49
CA TRP A 167 -1.72 22.49 -45.94
C TRP A 167 -1.71 23.96 -46.39
N VAL A 168 -2.42 24.84 -45.66
CA VAL A 168 -2.45 26.31 -45.95
C VAL A 168 -1.07 26.89 -45.82
N LEU A 169 -0.32 26.57 -44.77
CA LEU A 169 1.07 27.06 -44.59
C LEU A 169 2.00 26.59 -45.72
N ILE A 170 1.91 25.36 -46.17
CA ILE A 170 2.71 24.88 -47.29
C ILE A 170 2.35 25.64 -48.57
N LYS A 171 1.07 25.85 -48.84
CA LYS A 171 0.62 26.62 -50.03
C LYS A 171 1.05 28.07 -50.00
N THR A 172 0.97 28.77 -48.88
CA THR A 172 1.45 30.14 -48.73
C THR A 172 2.97 30.25 -48.91
N LEU A 173 3.74 29.31 -48.38
CA LEU A 173 5.19 29.25 -48.56
C LEU A 173 5.56 29.01 -50.03
N GLN A 174 4.85 28.12 -50.73
CA GLN A 174 5.04 27.90 -52.17
C GLN A 174 4.74 29.18 -53.00
N LEU A 175 3.70 29.93 -52.64
CA LEU A 175 3.32 31.15 -53.29
C LEU A 175 4.39 32.27 -53.09
N VAL A 176 4.86 32.43 -51.86
CA VAL A 176 5.93 33.37 -51.51
C VAL A 176 7.23 33.05 -52.27
N THR A 177 7.63 31.78 -52.29
CA THR A 177 8.84 31.37 -53.05
C THR A 177 8.70 31.57 -54.55
N PHE A 178 7.52 31.35 -55.09
CA PHE A 178 7.23 31.65 -56.51
C PHE A 178 7.33 33.14 -56.81
N ILE A 179 6.76 34.02 -55.97
CA ILE A 179 6.83 35.48 -56.14
C ILE A 179 8.29 35.97 -56.05
N CYS A 180 9.04 35.52 -55.03
CA CYS A 180 10.45 35.87 -54.86
C CYS A 180 11.31 35.48 -56.08
N ARG A 181 11.07 34.31 -56.70
CA ARG A 181 11.77 33.88 -57.91
C ARG A 181 11.44 34.73 -59.16
N LYS A 182 10.29 35.40 -59.18
CA LYS A 182 9.87 36.24 -60.33
C LYS A 182 10.36 37.64 -60.22
N ILE A 183 10.78 38.08 -59.04
CA ILE A 183 11.27 39.47 -58.79
C ILE A 183 12.81 39.52 -58.81
N SER A 184 13.49 38.39 -58.65
CA SER A 184 14.93 38.27 -58.81
C SER A 184 15.31 37.93 -60.27
#